data_67d97037dae9ad05847f0133fa87c665
#
_entry.id   67d97037dae9ad05847f0133fa87c665
#
_cell.length_a   1.000
_cell.length_b   1.000
_cell.length_c   1.000
_cell.angle_alpha   90.00
_cell.angle_beta   90.00
_cell.angle_gamma   90.00
#
_symmetry.space_group_name_H-M   'P 1'
#
loop_
_entity.id
_entity.type
_entity.pdbx_description
1 polymer ?
#
loop_
_entity_poly.entity_id
_entity_poly.type
_entity_poly.pdbx_seq_one_letter_code
_entity_poly.pdbx_strand_id
1 'polypeptide(L)'
;MHIIIFIGTVNLLLLLITYFYYRINFPLSHSLSFGLIYLFLACNNIISRALPETAPLLLIKASSWLGGLWMAFAYYSLLLAVLHLLLWLASKFIGFHLPSEKLALVGVIAIFCFIAWGSINAYSPVVRTERITTAKLSHGENYKIVFLSDIHLGRLLGKDYAQRLTERVNQLQPDLVLVAGDVLDEKQAYVLKENSLAPLCQLKAPKGVFMAYGNHDYLDQPLSWQKRLEEQNIQVLRDSYAFVDGRIKLVGLEDYSKNKDVKELKRLSSNNQHYYTIILDHQPRRMQAASEAGYDLYLAGHTHTGQLFPNRLITKRIYLLDYGRAAFDSMTAITNNGYGYWGTPIRTEKAPEIVLIQLIGTGK
;
A
#
# COMPACT_ATOMS: atom_id res chain seq x y z
N MET A 1 -9.05 -20.57 -4.09
CA MET A 1 -9.50 -21.41 -2.95
C MET A 1 -8.57 -21.26 -1.74
N HIS A 2 -7.27 -21.46 -1.84
CA HIS A 2 -6.32 -21.41 -0.70
C HIS A 2 -6.32 -20.07 0.07
N ILE A 3 -6.39 -18.94 -0.61
CA ILE A 3 -6.41 -17.60 0.01
C ILE A 3 -7.67 -17.40 0.87
N ILE A 4 -8.84 -17.83 0.39
CA ILE A 4 -10.10 -17.68 1.14
C ILE A 4 -10.07 -18.56 2.39
N ILE A 5 -9.53 -19.78 2.30
CA ILE A 5 -9.37 -20.69 3.45
C ILE A 5 -8.40 -20.07 4.46
N PHE A 6 -7.27 -19.54 4.02
CA PHE A 6 -6.30 -18.88 4.89
C PHE A 6 -6.91 -17.68 5.62
N ILE A 7 -7.56 -16.77 4.88
CA ILE A 7 -8.24 -15.61 5.48
C ILE A 7 -9.34 -16.06 6.45
N GLY A 8 -10.12 -17.08 6.09
CA GLY A 8 -11.15 -17.63 6.95
C GLY A 8 -10.58 -18.22 8.25
N THR A 9 -9.46 -18.94 8.17
CA THR A 9 -8.78 -19.51 9.35
C THR A 9 -8.25 -18.42 10.27
N VAL A 10 -7.56 -17.41 9.73
CA VAL A 10 -7.06 -16.27 10.51
C VAL A 10 -8.21 -15.52 11.16
N ASN A 11 -9.30 -15.27 10.42
CA ASN A 11 -10.49 -14.61 10.92
C ASN A 11 -11.14 -15.39 12.09
N LEU A 12 -11.22 -16.71 11.96
CA LEU A 12 -11.77 -17.58 13.01
C LEU A 12 -10.90 -17.58 14.27
N LEU A 13 -9.58 -17.67 14.12
CA LEU A 13 -8.65 -17.61 15.24
C LEU A 13 -8.73 -16.27 15.98
N LEU A 14 -8.76 -15.16 15.25
CA LEU A 14 -8.94 -13.83 15.84
C LEU A 14 -10.29 -13.72 16.55
N LEU A 15 -11.37 -14.19 15.93
CA LEU A 15 -12.70 -14.22 16.53
C LEU A 15 -12.68 -14.95 17.87
N LEU A 16 -12.16 -16.18 17.91
CA LEU A 16 -12.15 -17.00 19.13
C LEU A 16 -11.31 -16.37 20.24
N ILE A 17 -10.06 -15.99 19.93
CA ILE A 17 -9.14 -15.45 20.95
C ILE A 17 -9.71 -14.16 21.55
N THR A 18 -10.16 -13.24 20.70
CA THR A 18 -10.64 -11.94 21.17
C THR A 18 -12.01 -12.04 21.83
N TYR A 19 -12.90 -12.93 21.37
CA TYR A 19 -14.17 -13.21 22.03
C TYR A 19 -13.95 -13.74 23.46
N PHE A 20 -13.07 -14.72 23.64
CA PHE A 20 -12.76 -15.26 24.98
C PHE A 20 -12.10 -14.20 25.87
N TYR A 21 -11.20 -13.35 25.32
CA TYR A 21 -10.63 -12.23 26.05
C TYR A 21 -11.72 -11.31 26.62
N TYR A 22 -12.73 -10.95 25.80
CA TYR A 22 -13.85 -10.10 26.27
C TYR A 22 -14.77 -10.83 27.25
N ARG A 23 -15.00 -12.12 27.06
CA ARG A 23 -15.79 -12.94 27.99
C ARG A 23 -15.19 -12.97 29.40
N ILE A 24 -13.88 -12.98 29.52
CA ILE A 24 -13.18 -13.00 30.83
C ILE A 24 -13.22 -11.61 31.48
N ASN A 25 -13.16 -10.53 30.72
CA ASN A 25 -12.95 -9.20 31.28
C ASN A 25 -14.23 -8.34 31.38
N PHE A 26 -15.34 -8.72 30.74
CA PHE A 26 -16.56 -7.90 30.69
C PHE A 26 -17.83 -8.73 30.93
N PRO A 27 -18.64 -8.43 31.96
CA PRO A 27 -19.90 -9.13 32.22
C PRO A 27 -20.91 -9.04 31.06
N LEU A 28 -20.99 -7.85 30.36
CA LEU A 28 -21.89 -7.65 29.23
C LEU A 28 -21.60 -8.60 28.05
N SER A 29 -20.37 -9.06 27.90
CA SER A 29 -19.97 -10.03 26.85
C SER A 29 -20.61 -11.43 27.08
N HIS A 30 -21.21 -11.68 28.22
CA HIS A 30 -21.93 -12.93 28.53
C HIS A 30 -23.32 -12.97 27.89
N SER A 31 -23.85 -11.87 27.40
CA SER A 31 -25.16 -11.86 26.74
C SER A 31 -25.10 -12.54 25.35
N LEU A 32 -26.21 -13.19 24.99
CA LEU A 32 -26.36 -13.77 23.64
C LEU A 32 -26.26 -12.69 22.55
N SER A 33 -26.84 -11.51 22.80
CA SER A 33 -26.80 -10.38 21.87
C SER A 33 -25.37 -9.93 21.54
N PHE A 34 -24.48 -9.85 22.55
CA PHE A 34 -23.07 -9.56 22.30
C PHE A 34 -22.45 -10.61 21.38
N GLY A 35 -22.66 -11.90 21.68
CA GLY A 35 -22.11 -12.98 20.87
C GLY A 35 -22.59 -12.93 19.41
N LEU A 36 -23.87 -12.67 19.18
CA LEU A 36 -24.45 -12.57 17.84
C LEU A 36 -23.91 -11.36 17.07
N ILE A 37 -23.82 -10.17 17.70
CA ILE A 37 -23.26 -8.96 17.07
C ILE A 37 -21.78 -9.17 16.75
N TYR A 38 -21.01 -9.74 17.68
CA TYR A 38 -19.59 -10.02 17.51
C TYR A 38 -19.34 -10.97 16.33
N LEU A 39 -20.12 -12.06 16.26
CA LEU A 39 -20.09 -13.01 15.16
C LEU A 39 -20.49 -12.35 13.81
N PHE A 40 -21.54 -11.54 13.80
CA PHE A 40 -22.00 -10.83 12.62
C PHE A 40 -20.88 -9.92 12.07
N LEU A 41 -20.22 -9.13 12.93
CA LEU A 41 -19.12 -8.27 12.53
C LEU A 41 -17.94 -9.09 11.98
N ALA A 42 -17.58 -10.19 12.62
CA ALA A 42 -16.52 -11.09 12.18
C ALA A 42 -16.83 -11.71 10.80
N CYS A 43 -18.08 -12.13 10.59
CA CYS A 43 -18.49 -12.73 9.32
C CYS A 43 -18.49 -11.76 8.14
N ASN A 44 -18.62 -10.44 8.38
CA ASN A 44 -18.65 -9.47 7.28
C ASN A 44 -17.36 -9.45 6.45
N ASN A 45 -16.20 -9.78 7.02
CA ASN A 45 -14.97 -9.91 6.26
C ASN A 45 -15.06 -11.06 5.22
N ILE A 46 -15.71 -12.15 5.56
CA ILE A 46 -15.92 -13.30 4.66
C ILE A 46 -17.08 -12.99 3.70
N ILE A 47 -18.19 -12.48 4.23
CA ILE A 47 -19.40 -12.14 3.45
C ILE A 47 -19.03 -11.17 2.32
N SER A 48 -18.27 -10.11 2.61
CA SER A 48 -17.88 -9.12 1.59
C SER A 48 -17.11 -9.74 0.42
N ARG A 49 -16.35 -10.80 0.67
CA ARG A 49 -15.58 -11.52 -0.36
C ARG A 49 -16.41 -12.57 -1.11
N ALA A 50 -17.46 -13.07 -0.46
CA ALA A 50 -18.38 -14.06 -1.02
C ALA A 50 -19.53 -13.42 -1.82
N LEU A 51 -19.80 -12.12 -1.65
CA LEU A 51 -20.81 -11.41 -2.40
C LEU A 51 -20.52 -11.50 -3.91
N PRO A 52 -21.55 -11.79 -4.74
CA PRO A 52 -21.37 -11.80 -6.18
C PRO A 52 -21.10 -10.38 -6.69
N GLU A 53 -20.35 -10.27 -7.78
CA GLU A 53 -20.02 -8.99 -8.40
C GLU A 53 -21.26 -8.20 -8.86
N THR A 54 -22.39 -8.91 -9.07
CA THR A 54 -23.70 -8.34 -9.43
C THR A 54 -24.41 -7.68 -8.24
N ALA A 55 -23.99 -7.96 -7.00
CA ALA A 55 -24.62 -7.37 -5.80
C ALA A 55 -24.58 -5.83 -5.85
N PRO A 56 -25.54 -5.15 -5.17
CA PRO A 56 -25.52 -3.69 -5.07
C PRO A 56 -24.20 -3.19 -4.52
N LEU A 57 -23.63 -2.17 -5.16
CA LEU A 57 -22.31 -1.63 -4.79
C LEU A 57 -22.26 -1.15 -3.35
N LEU A 58 -23.34 -0.49 -2.87
CA LEU A 58 -23.47 -0.05 -1.49
C LEU A 58 -23.33 -1.20 -0.50
N LEU A 59 -23.95 -2.37 -0.79
CA LEU A 59 -23.85 -3.55 0.05
C LEU A 59 -22.41 -4.10 0.08
N ILE A 60 -21.76 -4.16 -1.09
CA ILE A 60 -20.36 -4.60 -1.20
C ILE A 60 -19.46 -3.67 -0.38
N LYS A 61 -19.59 -2.37 -0.54
CA LYS A 61 -18.79 -1.37 0.19
C LYS A 61 -19.05 -1.43 1.71
N ALA A 62 -20.32 -1.42 2.12
CA ALA A 62 -20.68 -1.45 3.54
C ALA A 62 -20.17 -2.72 4.24
N SER A 63 -20.36 -3.89 3.60
CA SER A 63 -19.86 -5.15 4.15
C SER A 63 -18.31 -5.18 4.19
N SER A 64 -17.65 -4.67 3.16
CA SER A 64 -16.18 -4.59 3.13
C SER A 64 -15.62 -3.64 4.20
N TRP A 65 -16.29 -2.49 4.42
CA TRP A 65 -15.96 -1.53 5.47
C TRP A 65 -16.11 -2.16 6.86
N LEU A 66 -17.28 -2.75 7.14
CA LEU A 66 -17.55 -3.41 8.42
C LEU A 66 -16.56 -4.54 8.69
N GLY A 67 -16.32 -5.40 7.70
CA GLY A 67 -15.37 -6.49 7.81
C GLY A 67 -13.93 -6.02 7.99
N GLY A 68 -13.51 -4.96 7.30
CA GLY A 68 -12.19 -4.37 7.44
C GLY A 68 -11.97 -3.70 8.80
N LEU A 69 -12.95 -2.95 9.30
CA LEU A 69 -12.88 -2.34 10.63
C LEU A 69 -12.87 -3.41 11.74
N TRP A 70 -13.68 -4.47 11.57
CA TRP A 70 -13.64 -5.58 12.51
C TRP A 70 -12.27 -6.26 12.54
N MET A 71 -11.63 -6.49 11.39
CA MET A 71 -10.28 -7.06 11.33
C MET A 71 -9.26 -6.19 12.07
N ALA A 72 -9.33 -4.87 11.91
CA ALA A 72 -8.49 -3.94 12.65
C ALA A 72 -8.75 -4.00 14.16
N PHE A 73 -10.02 -4.02 14.55
CA PHE A 73 -10.42 -4.15 15.96
C PHE A 73 -9.92 -5.48 16.56
N ALA A 74 -10.11 -6.60 15.87
CA ALA A 74 -9.65 -7.90 16.31
C ALA A 74 -8.11 -7.98 16.41
N TYR A 75 -7.40 -7.39 15.44
CA TYR A 75 -5.94 -7.29 15.47
C TYR A 75 -5.43 -6.54 16.71
N TYR A 76 -5.95 -5.34 16.99
CA TYR A 76 -5.55 -4.58 18.19
C TYR A 76 -6.05 -5.22 19.49
N SER A 77 -7.19 -5.90 19.46
CA SER A 77 -7.68 -6.67 20.60
C SER A 77 -6.78 -7.86 20.93
N LEU A 78 -6.22 -8.52 19.92
CA LEU A 78 -5.20 -9.55 20.11
C LEU A 78 -3.94 -8.97 20.78
N LEU A 79 -3.45 -7.82 20.29
CA LEU A 79 -2.30 -7.15 20.92
C LEU A 79 -2.58 -6.75 22.38
N LEU A 80 -3.78 -6.24 22.65
CA LEU A 80 -4.22 -5.92 24.00
C LEU A 80 -4.29 -7.18 24.89
N ALA A 81 -4.83 -8.29 24.37
CA ALA A 81 -4.90 -9.54 25.10
C ALA A 81 -3.50 -10.08 25.44
N VAL A 82 -2.56 -10.01 24.50
CA VAL A 82 -1.16 -10.40 24.74
C VAL A 82 -0.51 -9.50 25.80
N LEU A 83 -0.66 -8.18 25.67
CA LEU A 83 -0.16 -7.22 26.67
C LEU A 83 -0.74 -7.50 28.05
N HIS A 84 -2.05 -7.71 28.13
CA HIS A 84 -2.75 -8.02 29.39
C HIS A 84 -2.23 -9.32 30.01
N LEU A 85 -2.03 -10.38 29.21
CA LEU A 85 -1.43 -11.63 29.68
C LEU A 85 -0.02 -11.42 30.23
N LEU A 86 0.82 -10.66 29.56
CA LEU A 86 2.19 -10.36 30.03
C LEU A 86 2.18 -9.58 31.34
N LEU A 87 1.30 -8.58 31.47
CA LEU A 87 1.15 -7.80 32.69
C LEU A 87 0.60 -8.67 33.84
N TRP A 88 -0.34 -9.55 33.54
CA TRP A 88 -0.87 -10.50 34.54
C TRP A 88 0.19 -11.48 35.04
N LEU A 89 1.00 -12.02 34.11
CA LEU A 89 2.14 -12.87 34.50
C LEU A 89 3.14 -12.08 35.38
N ALA A 90 3.53 -10.87 34.94
CA ALA A 90 4.42 -10.00 35.72
C ALA A 90 3.85 -9.72 37.13
N SER A 91 2.55 -9.47 37.23
CA SER A 91 1.88 -9.22 38.51
C SER A 91 2.02 -10.39 39.50
N LYS A 92 2.04 -11.63 39.01
CA LYS A 92 2.27 -12.82 39.81
C LYS A 92 3.70 -12.93 40.33
N PHE A 93 4.69 -12.49 39.53
CA PHE A 93 6.11 -12.52 39.94
C PHE A 93 6.48 -11.37 40.89
N ILE A 94 5.91 -10.17 40.69
CA ILE A 94 6.28 -8.96 41.44
C ILE A 94 5.34 -8.73 42.63
N GLY A 95 4.18 -9.43 42.68
CA GLY A 95 3.24 -9.38 43.80
C GLY A 95 2.35 -8.14 43.83
N PHE A 96 2.09 -7.48 42.68
CA PHE A 96 1.15 -6.36 42.61
C PHE A 96 -0.25 -6.79 42.14
N HIS A 97 -1.28 -6.05 42.55
CA HIS A 97 -2.64 -6.30 42.08
C HIS A 97 -2.87 -5.62 40.71
N LEU A 98 -3.21 -6.40 39.67
CA LEU A 98 -3.58 -5.89 38.35
C LEU A 98 -5.09 -5.66 38.27
N PRO A 99 -5.58 -4.43 38.09
CA PRO A 99 -7.01 -4.13 37.92
C PRO A 99 -7.48 -4.48 36.49
N SER A 100 -7.63 -5.78 36.21
CA SER A 100 -7.83 -6.36 34.88
C SER A 100 -9.01 -5.78 34.13
N GLU A 101 -10.18 -5.58 34.73
CA GLU A 101 -11.36 -5.00 34.09
C GLU A 101 -11.13 -3.55 33.66
N LYS A 102 -10.51 -2.74 34.53
CA LYS A 102 -10.20 -1.34 34.23
C LYS A 102 -9.19 -1.22 33.10
N LEU A 103 -8.14 -2.08 33.13
CA LEU A 103 -7.14 -2.13 32.07
C LEU A 103 -7.76 -2.53 30.73
N ALA A 104 -8.63 -3.54 30.73
CA ALA A 104 -9.34 -3.97 29.53
C ALA A 104 -10.25 -2.87 28.99
N LEU A 105 -10.99 -2.15 29.86
CA LEU A 105 -11.87 -1.04 29.44
C LEU A 105 -11.06 0.11 28.80
N VAL A 106 -10.00 0.54 29.47
CA VAL A 106 -9.11 1.59 28.93
C VAL A 106 -8.49 1.15 27.59
N GLY A 107 -8.08 -0.12 27.50
CA GLY A 107 -7.54 -0.69 26.26
C GLY A 107 -8.55 -0.68 25.12
N VAL A 108 -9.80 -1.05 25.37
CA VAL A 108 -10.88 -1.02 24.35
C VAL A 108 -11.15 0.41 23.88
N ILE A 109 -11.24 1.36 24.79
CA ILE A 109 -11.44 2.78 24.44
C ILE A 109 -10.26 3.26 23.57
N ALA A 110 -9.02 2.94 23.96
CA ALA A 110 -7.83 3.28 23.21
C ALA A 110 -7.86 2.67 21.80
N ILE A 111 -8.29 1.42 21.65
CA ILE A 111 -8.45 0.76 20.34
C ILE A 111 -9.44 1.53 19.45
N PHE A 112 -10.62 1.89 19.99
CA PHE A 112 -11.59 2.66 19.20
C PHE A 112 -11.06 4.03 18.77
N CYS A 113 -10.40 4.77 19.67
CA CYS A 113 -9.76 6.05 19.34
C CYS A 113 -8.67 5.86 18.27
N PHE A 114 -7.87 4.79 18.39
CA PHE A 114 -6.78 4.52 17.45
C PHE A 114 -7.28 4.10 16.07
N ILE A 115 -8.35 3.31 16.00
CA ILE A 115 -9.02 2.96 14.74
C ILE A 115 -9.65 4.20 14.11
N ALA A 116 -10.34 5.04 14.88
CA ALA A 116 -10.94 6.28 14.38
C ALA A 116 -9.86 7.21 13.80
N TRP A 117 -8.77 7.42 14.53
CA TRP A 117 -7.62 8.16 14.04
C TRP A 117 -7.03 7.54 12.78
N GLY A 118 -6.81 6.22 12.77
CA GLY A 118 -6.26 5.49 11.62
C GLY A 118 -7.17 5.57 10.38
N SER A 119 -8.50 5.60 10.57
CA SER A 119 -9.46 5.79 9.49
C SER A 119 -9.36 7.20 8.89
N ILE A 120 -9.26 8.25 9.71
CA ILE A 120 -9.05 9.61 9.24
C ILE A 120 -7.70 9.72 8.51
N ASN A 121 -6.65 9.15 9.09
CA ASN A 121 -5.31 9.16 8.53
C ASN A 121 -5.25 8.48 7.15
N ALA A 122 -5.99 7.38 6.93
CA ALA A 122 -6.05 6.66 5.66
C ALA A 122 -6.61 7.51 4.48
N TYR A 123 -7.32 8.60 4.78
CA TYR A 123 -7.86 9.55 3.79
C TYR A 123 -7.18 10.91 3.79
N SER A 124 -6.07 11.06 4.52
CA SER A 124 -5.33 12.32 4.69
C SER A 124 -3.93 12.24 4.07
N PRO A 125 -3.84 12.11 2.72
CA PRO A 125 -2.54 11.95 2.06
C PRO A 125 -1.69 13.22 2.17
N VAL A 126 -0.36 13.00 2.31
CA VAL A 126 0.64 14.06 2.37
C VAL A 126 1.48 14.10 1.10
N VAL A 127 2.07 15.25 0.79
CA VAL A 127 3.09 15.37 -0.28
C VAL A 127 4.46 15.41 0.37
N ARG A 128 5.31 14.42 0.04
CA ARG A 128 6.71 14.38 0.45
C ARG A 128 7.60 14.80 -0.70
N THR A 129 8.40 15.83 -0.49
CA THR A 129 9.29 16.34 -1.53
C THR A 129 10.71 15.80 -1.34
N GLU A 130 11.27 15.27 -2.44
CA GLU A 130 12.64 14.79 -2.54
C GLU A 130 13.41 15.59 -3.59
N ARG A 131 14.59 16.09 -3.23
CA ARG A 131 15.47 16.81 -4.16
C ARG A 131 16.64 15.92 -4.53
N ILE A 132 16.84 15.73 -5.85
CA ILE A 132 17.92 14.91 -6.41
C ILE A 132 18.67 15.75 -7.42
N THR A 133 19.99 15.80 -7.30
CA THR A 133 20.87 16.48 -8.24
C THR A 133 21.68 15.47 -9.02
N THR A 134 21.92 15.72 -10.31
CA THR A 134 22.72 14.83 -11.16
C THR A 134 23.52 15.59 -12.20
N ALA A 135 24.77 15.16 -12.44
CA ALA A 135 25.59 15.66 -13.52
C ALA A 135 25.27 15.03 -14.89
N LYS A 136 24.41 14.00 -14.96
CA LYS A 136 23.95 13.37 -16.20
C LYS A 136 22.94 14.23 -16.98
N LEU A 137 22.37 15.24 -16.32
CA LEU A 137 21.51 16.26 -16.94
C LEU A 137 22.25 17.58 -16.91
N SER A 138 22.14 18.35 -18.01
CA SER A 138 22.78 19.66 -18.15
C SER A 138 22.19 20.65 -17.12
N HIS A 139 22.96 21.68 -16.79
CA HIS A 139 22.47 22.75 -15.94
C HIS A 139 21.23 23.42 -16.54
N GLY A 140 20.15 23.49 -15.77
CA GLY A 140 18.85 23.99 -16.23
C GLY A 140 17.88 22.92 -16.74
N GLU A 141 18.34 21.70 -17.05
CA GLU A 141 17.45 20.57 -17.33
C GLU A 141 16.90 20.03 -16.00
N ASN A 142 15.67 20.41 -15.69
CA ASN A 142 15.02 20.03 -14.45
C ASN A 142 13.71 19.32 -14.74
N TYR A 143 13.39 18.33 -13.91
CA TYR A 143 12.14 17.58 -14.02
C TYR A 143 11.42 17.54 -12.68
N LYS A 144 10.14 17.88 -12.70
CA LYS A 144 9.22 17.70 -11.60
C LYS A 144 8.49 16.37 -11.79
N ILE A 145 8.88 15.36 -11.05
CA ILE A 145 8.36 13.99 -11.15
C ILE A 145 7.42 13.70 -9.99
N VAL A 146 6.19 13.32 -10.27
CA VAL A 146 5.32 12.73 -9.24
C VAL A 146 5.50 11.23 -9.26
N PHE A 147 5.84 10.67 -8.12
CA PHE A 147 5.97 9.24 -7.91
C PHE A 147 4.87 8.71 -6.99
N LEU A 148 4.14 7.70 -7.46
CA LEU A 148 3.03 7.03 -6.80
C LEU A 148 3.27 5.52 -6.73
N SER A 149 2.64 4.85 -5.78
CA SER A 149 2.49 3.40 -5.71
C SER A 149 1.23 3.03 -4.92
N ASP A 150 0.82 1.78 -5.01
CA ASP A 150 -0.17 1.18 -4.11
C ASP A 150 -1.46 2.02 -4.01
N ILE A 151 -2.10 2.26 -5.14
CA ILE A 151 -3.35 3.04 -5.21
C ILE A 151 -4.53 2.17 -4.74
N HIS A 152 -4.48 0.86 -5.03
CA HIS A 152 -5.44 -0.16 -4.60
C HIS A 152 -6.90 0.16 -4.93
N LEU A 153 -7.17 0.53 -6.19
CA LEU A 153 -8.55 0.71 -6.65
C LEU A 153 -9.30 -0.62 -6.61
N GLY A 154 -10.46 -0.63 -5.99
CA GLY A 154 -11.25 -1.83 -5.79
C GLY A 154 -12.57 -1.55 -5.07
N ARG A 155 -13.03 -2.49 -4.25
CA ARG A 155 -14.30 -2.38 -3.50
C ARG A 155 -14.37 -1.19 -2.56
N LEU A 156 -13.26 -0.83 -1.92
CA LEU A 156 -13.21 0.24 -0.91
C LEU A 156 -12.78 1.56 -1.51
N LEU A 157 -11.78 1.54 -2.38
CA LEU A 157 -11.20 2.72 -3.02
C LEU A 157 -11.69 2.79 -4.47
N GLY A 158 -12.72 3.57 -4.70
CA GLY A 158 -13.39 3.69 -6.00
C GLY A 158 -13.07 4.99 -6.73
N LYS A 159 -13.99 5.38 -7.63
CA LYS A 159 -13.85 6.53 -8.53
C LYS A 159 -13.52 7.83 -7.82
N ASP A 160 -14.23 8.15 -6.72
CA ASP A 160 -14.02 9.41 -6.00
C ASP A 160 -12.62 9.48 -5.36
N TYR A 161 -12.07 8.32 -4.97
CA TYR A 161 -10.72 8.25 -4.45
C TYR A 161 -9.68 8.50 -5.55
N ALA A 162 -9.86 7.88 -6.71
CA ALA A 162 -9.02 8.11 -7.89
C ALA A 162 -9.11 9.56 -8.36
N GLN A 163 -10.31 10.16 -8.30
CA GLN A 163 -10.51 11.56 -8.67
C GLN A 163 -9.71 12.51 -7.77
N ARG A 164 -9.79 12.33 -6.45
CA ARG A 164 -9.00 13.14 -5.50
C ARG A 164 -7.49 12.97 -5.70
N LEU A 165 -7.02 11.75 -6.01
CA LEU A 165 -5.62 11.51 -6.37
C LEU A 165 -5.22 12.33 -7.60
N THR A 166 -5.99 12.21 -8.68
CA THR A 166 -5.74 12.88 -9.96
C THR A 166 -5.70 14.39 -9.80
N GLU A 167 -6.67 14.97 -9.07
CA GLU A 167 -6.71 16.40 -8.79
C GLU A 167 -5.48 16.88 -8.02
N ARG A 168 -5.07 16.15 -6.96
CA ARG A 168 -3.87 16.47 -6.18
C ARG A 168 -2.60 16.39 -7.00
N VAL A 169 -2.46 15.36 -7.83
CA VAL A 169 -1.31 15.21 -8.74
C VAL A 169 -1.27 16.35 -9.73
N ASN A 170 -2.40 16.68 -10.37
CA ASN A 170 -2.47 17.75 -11.35
C ASN A 170 -2.18 19.15 -10.74
N GLN A 171 -2.56 19.38 -9.46
CA GLN A 171 -2.20 20.61 -8.72
C GLN A 171 -0.69 20.76 -8.54
N LEU A 172 0.06 19.67 -8.49
CA LEU A 172 1.51 19.70 -8.41
C LEU A 172 2.17 20.09 -9.74
N GLN A 173 1.43 20.07 -10.85
CA GLN A 173 1.94 20.36 -12.21
C GLN A 173 3.22 19.56 -12.53
N PRO A 174 3.18 18.24 -12.50
CA PRO A 174 4.35 17.42 -12.78
C PRO A 174 4.70 17.44 -14.28
N ASP A 175 5.98 17.32 -14.59
CA ASP A 175 6.43 17.03 -15.96
C ASP A 175 6.19 15.55 -16.31
N LEU A 176 6.36 14.67 -15.32
CA LEU A 176 6.33 13.22 -15.47
C LEU A 176 5.60 12.59 -14.27
N VAL A 177 4.75 11.59 -14.51
CA VAL A 177 4.11 10.78 -13.45
C VAL A 177 4.57 9.33 -13.57
N LEU A 178 5.07 8.78 -12.47
CA LEU A 178 5.57 7.42 -12.36
C LEU A 178 4.77 6.65 -11.31
N VAL A 179 4.31 5.45 -11.66
CA VAL A 179 3.52 4.58 -10.76
C VAL A 179 4.21 3.23 -10.62
N ALA A 180 4.70 2.91 -9.41
CA ALA A 180 5.35 1.64 -9.15
C ALA A 180 4.38 0.59 -8.61
N GLY A 181 3.36 0.25 -9.39
CA GLY A 181 2.49 -0.91 -9.19
C GLY A 181 1.37 -0.77 -8.16
N ASP A 182 0.60 -1.83 -8.07
CA ASP A 182 -0.59 -2.00 -7.23
C ASP A 182 -1.62 -0.87 -7.44
N VAL A 183 -1.95 -0.63 -8.71
CA VAL A 183 -3.04 0.29 -9.08
C VAL A 183 -4.38 -0.34 -8.75
N LEU A 184 -4.54 -1.66 -8.97
CA LEU A 184 -5.72 -2.43 -8.58
C LEU A 184 -5.48 -3.17 -7.26
N ASP A 185 -6.55 -3.35 -6.47
CA ASP A 185 -6.48 -4.14 -5.23
C ASP A 185 -6.84 -5.62 -5.47
N GLU A 186 -7.84 -5.86 -6.33
CA GLU A 186 -8.42 -7.18 -6.53
C GLU A 186 -9.11 -7.31 -7.90
N LYS A 187 -10.37 -7.82 -7.93
CA LYS A 187 -11.12 -8.01 -9.18
C LYS A 187 -11.42 -6.68 -9.88
N GLN A 188 -11.06 -6.61 -11.16
CA GLN A 188 -11.35 -5.45 -12.00
C GLN A 188 -12.84 -5.14 -12.15
N ALA A 189 -13.74 -6.12 -11.92
CA ALA A 189 -15.18 -5.92 -11.99
C ALA A 189 -15.67 -4.75 -11.12
N TYR A 190 -15.09 -4.55 -9.93
CA TYR A 190 -15.44 -3.42 -9.07
C TYR A 190 -14.95 -2.08 -9.64
N VAL A 191 -13.75 -2.08 -10.20
CA VAL A 191 -13.14 -0.91 -10.83
C VAL A 191 -13.91 -0.49 -12.08
N LEU A 192 -14.36 -1.47 -12.88
CA LEU A 192 -15.16 -1.24 -14.08
C LEU A 192 -16.57 -0.75 -13.73
N LYS A 193 -17.19 -1.30 -12.69
CA LYS A 193 -18.54 -0.94 -12.24
C LYS A 193 -18.66 0.53 -11.83
N GLU A 194 -17.61 1.09 -11.21
CA GLU A 194 -17.52 2.50 -10.83
C GLU A 194 -16.80 3.37 -11.86
N ASN A 195 -16.21 2.76 -12.88
CA ASN A 195 -15.30 3.44 -13.82
C ASN A 195 -14.15 4.16 -13.10
N SER A 196 -13.53 3.46 -12.13
CA SER A 196 -12.54 4.04 -11.22
C SER A 196 -11.20 4.36 -11.88
N LEU A 197 -10.91 3.81 -13.07
CA LEU A 197 -9.72 4.13 -13.85
C LEU A 197 -9.84 5.47 -14.60
N ALA A 198 -11.07 5.89 -14.96
CA ALA A 198 -11.28 7.09 -15.76
C ALA A 198 -10.63 8.37 -15.17
N PRO A 199 -10.61 8.60 -13.85
CA PRO A 199 -9.88 9.74 -13.31
C PRO A 199 -8.37 9.67 -13.54
N LEU A 200 -7.75 8.49 -13.47
CA LEU A 200 -6.29 8.35 -13.71
C LEU A 200 -5.90 8.72 -15.14
N CYS A 201 -6.81 8.51 -16.10
CA CYS A 201 -6.63 8.91 -17.48
C CYS A 201 -6.65 10.45 -17.67
N GLN A 202 -6.98 11.21 -16.63
CA GLN A 202 -6.96 12.68 -16.61
C GLN A 202 -5.70 13.25 -15.96
N LEU A 203 -4.72 12.41 -15.61
CA LEU A 203 -3.41 12.85 -15.14
C LEU A 203 -2.72 13.70 -16.22
N LYS A 204 -2.25 14.87 -15.80
CA LYS A 204 -1.58 15.84 -16.68
C LYS A 204 -0.08 15.81 -16.42
N ALA A 205 0.67 15.22 -17.36
CA ALA A 205 2.12 15.17 -17.33
C ALA A 205 2.65 15.28 -18.76
N PRO A 206 3.20 16.44 -19.19
CA PRO A 206 3.64 16.66 -20.57
C PRO A 206 4.69 15.66 -21.08
N LYS A 207 5.47 15.05 -20.17
CA LYS A 207 6.48 14.05 -20.48
C LYS A 207 5.96 12.61 -20.38
N GLY A 208 4.68 12.43 -20.05
CA GLY A 208 4.00 11.14 -20.00
C GLY A 208 3.67 10.63 -18.60
N VAL A 209 2.84 9.60 -18.60
CA VAL A 209 2.47 8.82 -17.41
C VAL A 209 2.91 7.38 -17.66
N PHE A 210 3.75 6.85 -16.77
CA PHE A 210 4.30 5.51 -16.89
C PHE A 210 4.02 4.70 -15.62
N MET A 211 3.79 3.40 -15.79
CA MET A 211 3.63 2.52 -14.65
C MET A 211 4.33 1.17 -14.87
N ALA A 212 4.78 0.56 -13.78
CA ALA A 212 5.11 -0.85 -13.69
C ALA A 212 4.00 -1.60 -12.93
N TYR A 213 3.93 -2.92 -13.05
CA TYR A 213 2.98 -3.73 -12.31
C TYR A 213 3.46 -4.03 -10.89
N GLY A 214 2.50 -4.09 -9.94
CA GLY A 214 2.67 -4.72 -8.64
C GLY A 214 1.99 -6.09 -8.56
N ASN A 215 2.09 -6.74 -7.42
CA ASN A 215 1.57 -8.10 -7.25
C ASN A 215 0.03 -8.16 -7.27
N HIS A 216 -0.68 -7.12 -6.86
CA HIS A 216 -2.14 -7.05 -6.93
C HIS A 216 -2.66 -6.87 -8.36
N ASP A 217 -1.93 -6.21 -9.22
CA ASP A 217 -2.31 -5.99 -10.61
C ASP A 217 -2.44 -7.31 -11.41
N TYR A 218 -1.94 -8.43 -10.87
CA TYR A 218 -2.07 -9.77 -11.45
C TYR A 218 -3.24 -10.60 -10.91
N LEU A 219 -3.99 -10.10 -9.94
CA LEU A 219 -5.05 -10.88 -9.30
C LEU A 219 -6.24 -11.16 -10.20
N ASP A 220 -6.46 -10.33 -11.26
CA ASP A 220 -7.54 -10.53 -12.22
C ASP A 220 -7.21 -9.93 -13.60
N GLN A 221 -7.15 -10.78 -14.64
CA GLN A 221 -7.07 -10.45 -16.07
C GLN A 221 -6.19 -9.22 -16.42
N PRO A 222 -4.89 -9.22 -16.11
CA PRO A 222 -4.06 -8.03 -16.17
C PRO A 222 -3.97 -7.36 -17.55
N LEU A 223 -4.09 -8.13 -18.65
CA LEU A 223 -3.97 -7.59 -20.00
C LEU A 223 -5.19 -6.75 -20.44
N SER A 224 -6.37 -7.01 -19.90
CA SER A 224 -7.58 -6.29 -20.32
C SER A 224 -7.63 -4.86 -19.78
N TRP A 225 -7.16 -4.63 -18.55
CA TRP A 225 -7.12 -3.30 -17.97
C TRP A 225 -5.85 -2.52 -18.40
N GLN A 226 -4.73 -3.21 -18.67
CA GLN A 226 -3.55 -2.60 -19.27
C GLN A 226 -3.90 -1.91 -20.59
N LYS A 227 -4.58 -2.62 -21.49
CA LYS A 227 -5.02 -2.04 -22.77
C LYS A 227 -5.85 -0.77 -22.58
N ARG A 228 -6.76 -0.75 -21.57
CA ARG A 228 -7.56 0.43 -21.25
C ARG A 228 -6.72 1.62 -20.81
N LEU A 229 -5.65 1.40 -20.05
CA LEU A 229 -4.73 2.46 -19.63
C LEU A 229 -3.90 2.97 -20.81
N GLU A 230 -3.41 2.06 -21.65
CA GLU A 230 -2.62 2.42 -22.84
C GLU A 230 -3.43 3.21 -23.86
N GLU A 231 -4.71 2.87 -24.04
CA GLU A 231 -5.66 3.65 -24.87
C GLU A 231 -5.86 5.09 -24.34
N GLN A 232 -5.49 5.36 -23.10
CA GLN A 232 -5.58 6.66 -22.44
C GLN A 232 -4.19 7.29 -22.20
N ASN A 233 -3.17 6.87 -22.98
CA ASN A 233 -1.78 7.36 -22.91
C ASN A 233 -1.08 7.12 -21.56
N ILE A 234 -1.48 6.12 -20.81
CA ILE A 234 -0.71 5.63 -19.66
C ILE A 234 0.11 4.43 -20.12
N GLN A 235 1.42 4.59 -20.21
CA GLN A 235 2.31 3.56 -20.73
C GLN A 235 2.69 2.56 -19.63
N VAL A 236 2.40 1.27 -19.86
CA VAL A 236 2.74 0.20 -18.93
C VAL A 236 4.07 -0.45 -19.35
N LEU A 237 5.03 -0.47 -18.42
CA LEU A 237 6.35 -1.06 -18.62
C LEU A 237 6.45 -2.38 -17.87
N ARG A 238 6.78 -3.46 -18.59
CA ARG A 238 6.93 -4.82 -18.06
C ARG A 238 8.19 -5.43 -18.64
N ASP A 239 9.24 -5.53 -17.84
CA ASP A 239 10.60 -5.90 -18.27
C ASP A 239 11.03 -5.17 -19.56
N SER A 240 10.68 -3.88 -19.60
CA SER A 240 10.84 -3.00 -20.76
C SER A 240 11.27 -1.59 -20.35
N TYR A 241 11.57 -0.75 -21.33
CA TYR A 241 11.98 0.62 -21.07
C TYR A 241 11.35 1.60 -22.07
N ALA A 242 11.35 2.88 -21.67
CA ALA A 242 11.01 4.01 -22.50
C ALA A 242 12.05 5.12 -22.35
N PHE A 243 12.15 6.00 -23.33
CA PHE A 243 12.95 7.22 -23.23
C PHE A 243 12.04 8.43 -23.03
N VAL A 244 12.43 9.31 -22.13
CA VAL A 244 11.77 10.59 -21.88
C VAL A 244 12.74 11.69 -22.32
N ASP A 245 12.34 12.50 -23.31
CA ASP A 245 13.10 13.60 -23.93
C ASP A 245 14.51 13.23 -24.41
N GLY A 246 14.82 11.96 -24.62
CA GLY A 246 16.17 11.50 -24.95
C GLY A 246 17.20 11.72 -23.84
N ARG A 247 16.76 12.04 -22.61
CA ARG A 247 17.62 12.33 -21.45
C ARG A 247 17.46 11.31 -20.33
N ILE A 248 16.24 10.85 -20.09
CA ILE A 248 15.92 9.89 -19.06
C ILE A 248 15.58 8.55 -19.70
N LYS A 249 16.21 7.48 -19.25
CA LYS A 249 15.82 6.12 -19.54
C LYS A 249 15.01 5.58 -18.37
N LEU A 250 13.74 5.31 -18.62
CA LEU A 250 12.81 4.78 -17.64
C LEU A 250 12.62 3.29 -17.87
N VAL A 251 12.91 2.47 -16.87
CA VAL A 251 12.79 1.01 -16.91
C VAL A 251 11.67 0.59 -15.95
N GLY A 252 10.75 -0.26 -16.42
CA GLY A 252 9.76 -0.93 -15.57
C GLY A 252 10.00 -2.42 -15.54
N LEU A 253 10.11 -2.99 -14.35
CA LEU A 253 10.27 -4.42 -14.16
C LEU A 253 8.92 -5.10 -13.93
N GLU A 254 8.88 -6.39 -14.29
CA GLU A 254 7.85 -7.30 -13.81
C GLU A 254 7.92 -7.40 -12.28
N ASP A 255 6.75 -7.54 -11.63
CA ASP A 255 6.73 -7.70 -10.17
C ASP A 255 7.56 -8.89 -9.71
N TYR A 256 8.21 -8.74 -8.57
CA TYR A 256 9.07 -9.76 -7.98
C TYR A 256 8.36 -11.09 -7.75
N SER A 257 7.04 -11.11 -7.54
CA SER A 257 6.24 -12.35 -7.42
C SER A 257 6.16 -13.15 -8.73
N LYS A 258 6.37 -12.50 -9.88
CA LYS A 258 6.33 -13.11 -11.21
C LYS A 258 7.71 -13.40 -11.75
N ASN A 259 8.64 -12.49 -11.56
CA ASN A 259 10.02 -12.63 -12.02
C ASN A 259 10.99 -12.21 -10.91
N LYS A 260 11.63 -13.19 -10.27
CA LYS A 260 12.64 -12.97 -9.22
C LYS A 260 14.05 -12.81 -9.77
N ASP A 261 14.25 -13.07 -11.07
CA ASP A 261 15.57 -13.05 -11.70
C ASP A 261 16.05 -11.60 -11.92
N VAL A 262 17.32 -11.38 -11.65
CA VAL A 262 18.00 -10.10 -11.92
C VAL A 262 18.53 -9.99 -13.35
N LYS A 263 18.37 -11.03 -14.19
CA LYS A 263 18.85 -11.03 -15.58
C LYS A 263 18.24 -9.91 -16.41
N GLU A 264 16.90 -9.72 -16.29
CA GLU A 264 16.21 -8.67 -17.02
C GLU A 264 16.69 -7.28 -16.58
N LEU A 265 16.90 -7.08 -15.28
CA LEU A 265 17.45 -5.86 -14.74
C LEU A 265 18.82 -5.55 -15.36
N LYS A 266 19.72 -6.56 -15.45
CA LYS A 266 21.03 -6.41 -16.09
C LYS A 266 20.91 -6.21 -17.61
N ARG A 267 20.01 -6.94 -18.28
CA ARG A 267 19.76 -6.76 -19.73
C ARG A 267 19.29 -5.34 -20.06
N LEU A 268 18.39 -4.80 -19.22
CA LEU A 268 17.82 -3.46 -19.40
C LEU A 268 18.78 -2.34 -18.96
N SER A 269 19.90 -2.65 -18.30
CA SER A 269 20.89 -1.64 -17.89
C SER A 269 21.84 -1.18 -19.01
N SER A 270 21.73 -1.74 -20.20
CA SER A 270 22.57 -1.34 -21.32
C SER A 270 22.52 0.17 -21.61
N ASN A 271 23.67 0.80 -21.78
CA ASN A 271 23.84 2.24 -22.03
C ASN A 271 23.39 3.17 -20.87
N ASN A 272 23.30 2.68 -19.65
CA ASN A 272 22.91 3.49 -18.48
C ASN A 272 23.86 4.68 -18.25
N GLN A 273 25.12 4.63 -18.70
CA GLN A 273 26.08 5.73 -18.58
C GLN A 273 25.69 6.97 -19.40
N HIS A 274 24.87 6.84 -20.45
CA HIS A 274 24.48 7.94 -21.34
C HIS A 274 23.20 8.67 -20.92
N TYR A 275 22.45 8.08 -20.01
CA TYR A 275 21.13 8.58 -19.59
C TYR A 275 21.06 8.70 -18.08
N TYR A 276 20.20 9.57 -17.57
CA TYR A 276 19.73 9.43 -16.21
C TYR A 276 18.72 8.28 -16.15
N THR A 277 19.00 7.26 -15.37
CA THR A 277 18.24 6.01 -15.41
C THR A 277 17.37 5.85 -14.18
N ILE A 278 16.06 5.72 -14.43
CA ILE A 278 15.06 5.49 -13.38
C ILE A 278 14.50 4.09 -13.54
N ILE A 279 14.43 3.32 -12.46
CA ILE A 279 13.82 2.00 -12.45
C ILE A 279 12.59 1.99 -11.55
N LEU A 280 11.47 1.48 -12.07
CA LEU A 280 10.24 1.17 -11.35
C LEU A 280 10.22 -0.32 -11.03
N ASP A 281 10.30 -0.65 -9.75
CA ASP A 281 10.25 -2.03 -9.25
C ASP A 281 9.34 -2.06 -8.02
N HIS A 282 8.14 -2.61 -8.15
CA HIS A 282 7.13 -2.49 -7.11
C HIS A 282 7.63 -2.93 -5.73
N GLN A 283 8.24 -4.13 -5.63
CA GLN A 283 8.77 -4.63 -4.36
C GLN A 283 10.23 -4.21 -4.15
N PRO A 284 10.61 -3.63 -2.99
CA PRO A 284 11.96 -3.14 -2.72
C PRO A 284 12.93 -4.27 -2.39
N ARG A 285 13.13 -5.20 -3.35
CA ARG A 285 13.95 -6.42 -3.15
C ARG A 285 15.20 -6.49 -4.03
N ARG A 286 15.25 -5.71 -5.12
CA ARG A 286 16.35 -5.77 -6.10
C ARG A 286 17.24 -4.53 -6.07
N MET A 287 17.18 -3.70 -5.00
CA MET A 287 17.92 -2.43 -4.88
C MET A 287 19.41 -2.61 -5.03
N GLN A 288 20.01 -3.59 -4.35
CA GLN A 288 21.45 -3.85 -4.46
C GLN A 288 21.86 -4.22 -5.89
N ALA A 289 21.10 -5.13 -6.52
CA ALA A 289 21.38 -5.55 -7.89
C ALA A 289 21.16 -4.40 -8.90
N ALA A 290 20.23 -3.47 -8.64
CA ALA A 290 20.02 -2.28 -9.45
C ALA A 290 21.19 -1.29 -9.34
N SER A 291 21.73 -1.10 -8.13
CA SER A 291 22.92 -0.29 -7.91
C SER A 291 24.13 -0.86 -8.67
N GLU A 292 24.38 -2.16 -8.55
CA GLU A 292 25.46 -2.87 -9.26
C GLU A 292 25.31 -2.81 -10.79
N ALA A 293 24.07 -2.74 -11.29
CA ALA A 293 23.77 -2.58 -12.71
C ALA A 293 23.83 -1.13 -13.21
N GLY A 294 24.18 -0.16 -12.33
CA GLY A 294 24.43 1.23 -12.69
C GLY A 294 23.18 2.06 -12.95
N TYR A 295 22.07 1.76 -12.27
CA TYR A 295 20.89 2.66 -12.23
C TYR A 295 21.14 3.85 -11.31
N ASP A 296 20.47 4.99 -11.59
CA ASP A 296 20.64 6.23 -10.83
C ASP A 296 19.54 6.42 -9.77
N LEU A 297 18.32 6.02 -10.08
CA LEU A 297 17.16 6.16 -9.20
C LEU A 297 16.30 4.90 -9.21
N TYR A 298 16.06 4.35 -8.02
CA TYR A 298 15.19 3.19 -7.81
C TYR A 298 13.93 3.63 -7.07
N LEU A 299 12.76 3.31 -7.64
CA LEU A 299 11.45 3.69 -7.10
C LEU A 299 10.63 2.43 -6.79
N ALA A 300 10.22 2.28 -5.53
CA ALA A 300 9.44 1.14 -5.06
C ALA A 300 8.29 1.54 -4.13
N GLY A 301 7.32 0.63 -3.97
CA GLY A 301 6.20 0.71 -3.04
C GLY A 301 6.05 -0.53 -2.17
N HIS A 302 4.89 -1.17 -2.21
CA HIS A 302 4.54 -2.49 -1.67
C HIS A 302 4.44 -2.60 -0.15
N THR A 303 5.31 -1.95 0.59
CA THR A 303 5.46 -2.21 2.03
C THR A 303 4.37 -1.58 2.88
N HIS A 304 3.71 -0.52 2.38
CA HIS A 304 2.80 0.34 3.14
C HIS A 304 3.36 0.79 4.50
N THR A 305 4.69 0.67 4.69
CA THR A 305 5.33 0.86 6.01
C THR A 305 4.69 -0.02 7.09
N GLY A 306 4.18 -1.22 6.70
CA GLY A 306 3.44 -2.13 7.57
C GLY A 306 1.96 -1.81 7.73
N GLN A 307 1.47 -0.65 7.25
CA GLN A 307 0.09 -0.12 7.31
C GLN A 307 -0.49 0.02 8.73
N LEU A 308 -0.46 -1.07 9.54
CA LEU A 308 -0.96 -1.12 10.91
C LEU A 308 0.20 -1.19 11.91
N PHE A 309 0.25 -0.26 12.86
CA PHE A 309 1.20 -0.34 13.97
C PHE A 309 0.99 -1.65 14.78
N PRO A 310 2.04 -2.38 15.18
CA PRO A 310 3.48 -2.09 15.00
C PRO A 310 4.14 -2.86 13.84
N ASN A 311 3.42 -3.19 12.76
CA ASN A 311 3.90 -4.06 11.69
C ASN A 311 5.16 -3.53 10.97
N ARG A 312 5.47 -2.25 11.11
CA ARG A 312 6.73 -1.70 10.61
C ARG A 312 7.96 -2.38 11.22
N LEU A 313 7.85 -2.90 12.42
CA LEU A 313 8.92 -3.69 13.03
C LEU A 313 9.26 -4.95 12.22
N ILE A 314 8.27 -5.46 11.46
CA ILE A 314 8.43 -6.61 10.57
C ILE A 314 8.98 -6.15 9.23
N THR A 315 8.37 -5.12 8.60
CA THR A 315 8.79 -4.65 7.27
C THR A 315 10.25 -4.18 7.25
N LYS A 316 10.70 -3.49 8.30
CA LYS A 316 12.12 -3.10 8.47
C LYS A 316 13.10 -4.26 8.56
N ARG A 317 12.65 -5.48 8.91
CA ARG A 317 13.51 -6.67 8.95
C ARG A 317 13.52 -7.43 7.62
N ILE A 318 12.45 -7.26 6.82
CA ILE A 318 12.28 -7.97 5.55
C ILE A 318 12.92 -7.21 4.39
N TYR A 319 12.85 -5.88 4.41
CA TYR A 319 13.27 -5.02 3.30
C TYR A 319 14.48 -4.16 3.69
N LEU A 320 15.43 -3.99 2.77
CA LEU A 320 16.59 -3.10 2.96
C LEU A 320 16.16 -1.64 3.16
N LEU A 321 15.10 -1.23 2.48
CA LEU A 321 14.47 0.07 2.62
C LEU A 321 12.95 -0.13 2.61
N ASP A 322 12.32 -0.16 3.78
CA ASP A 322 10.87 -0.33 3.90
C ASP A 322 10.11 0.98 3.62
N TYR A 323 10.76 2.13 3.76
CA TYR A 323 10.19 3.45 3.56
C TYR A 323 11.25 4.55 3.51
N GLY A 324 11.00 5.57 2.68
CA GLY A 324 11.80 6.77 2.64
C GLY A 324 12.88 6.72 1.57
N ARG A 325 14.03 7.35 1.83
CA ARG A 325 15.16 7.47 0.92
C ARG A 325 16.42 6.87 1.52
N ALA A 326 17.20 6.19 0.69
CA ALA A 326 18.54 5.72 1.02
C ALA A 326 19.46 5.81 -0.21
N ALA A 327 20.77 5.85 0.02
CA ALA A 327 21.79 5.72 -1.01
C ALA A 327 22.29 4.26 -1.05
N PHE A 328 22.47 3.74 -2.26
CA PHE A 328 23.11 2.47 -2.57
C PHE A 328 24.22 2.78 -3.57
N ASP A 329 25.44 2.90 -3.09
CA ASP A 329 26.59 3.43 -3.84
C ASP A 329 26.23 4.78 -4.52
N SER A 330 26.24 4.85 -5.85
CA SER A 330 25.84 6.04 -6.61
C SER A 330 24.33 6.16 -6.85
N MET A 331 23.55 5.10 -6.58
CA MET A 331 22.11 5.06 -6.81
C MET A 331 21.34 5.63 -5.61
N THR A 332 20.36 6.47 -5.87
CA THR A 332 19.33 6.83 -4.88
C THR A 332 18.17 5.83 -4.96
N ALA A 333 17.72 5.31 -3.82
CA ALA A 333 16.49 4.51 -3.74
C ALA A 333 15.43 5.25 -2.92
N ILE A 334 14.18 5.18 -3.38
CA ILE A 334 13.02 5.74 -2.69
C ILE A 334 11.95 4.66 -2.61
N THR A 335 11.52 4.32 -1.39
CA THR A 335 10.33 3.50 -1.17
C THR A 335 9.18 4.39 -0.72
N ASN A 336 8.09 4.33 -1.49
CA ASN A 336 6.84 5.04 -1.22
C ASN A 336 6.01 4.26 -0.19
N ASN A 337 5.26 4.99 0.63
CA ASN A 337 4.35 4.43 1.62
C ASN A 337 3.01 3.95 1.04
N GLY A 338 2.77 4.18 -0.26
CA GLY A 338 1.50 3.93 -0.94
C GLY A 338 0.49 5.05 -0.75
N TYR A 339 -0.31 5.28 -1.79
CA TYR A 339 -1.41 6.26 -1.73
C TYR A 339 -2.69 5.63 -1.18
N GLY A 340 -2.98 4.36 -1.50
CA GLY A 340 -4.13 3.62 -1.00
C GLY A 340 -3.87 2.87 0.29
N TYR A 341 -4.76 1.95 0.56
CA TYR A 341 -4.65 0.92 1.59
C TYR A 341 -5.27 -0.37 1.06
N TRP A 342 -4.85 -1.50 1.59
CA TRP A 342 -5.46 -2.79 1.26
C TRP A 342 -6.05 -3.48 2.50
N GLY A 343 -7.10 -4.26 2.30
CA GLY A 343 -7.73 -5.05 3.37
C GLY A 343 -8.50 -4.23 4.39
N THR A 344 -7.82 -3.59 5.34
CA THR A 344 -8.45 -2.76 6.38
C THR A 344 -8.45 -1.27 6.00
N PRO A 345 -9.58 -0.54 6.17
CA PRO A 345 -9.68 0.87 5.77
C PRO A 345 -9.06 1.83 6.79
N ILE A 346 -7.89 1.48 7.32
CA ILE A 346 -7.16 2.31 8.30
C ILE A 346 -5.65 2.27 8.05
N ARG A 347 -4.96 3.34 8.42
CA ARG A 347 -3.51 3.44 8.41
C ARG A 347 -3.03 4.03 9.75
N THR A 348 -2.30 3.25 10.52
CA THR A 348 -1.85 3.64 11.86
C THR A 348 -0.34 3.69 12.00
N GLU A 349 0.41 3.43 10.92
CA GLU A 349 1.85 3.70 10.88
C GLU A 349 2.13 5.07 10.26
N LYS A 350 1.75 5.26 9.00
CA LYS A 350 1.96 6.50 8.24
C LYS A 350 0.77 6.86 7.38
N ALA A 351 0.56 8.16 7.17
CA ALA A 351 -0.42 8.64 6.21
C ALA A 351 -0.08 8.20 4.78
N PRO A 352 -1.06 8.06 3.89
CA PRO A 352 -0.82 7.90 2.45
C PRO A 352 0.07 9.03 1.92
N GLU A 353 0.84 8.77 0.86
CA GLU A 353 1.70 9.83 0.33
C GLU A 353 1.76 9.90 -1.20
N ILE A 354 2.03 11.11 -1.67
CA ILE A 354 2.52 11.41 -3.01
C ILE A 354 3.96 11.86 -2.87
N VAL A 355 4.91 11.25 -3.59
CA VAL A 355 6.30 11.70 -3.58
C VAL A 355 6.53 12.65 -4.74
N LEU A 356 6.91 13.89 -4.46
CA LEU A 356 7.31 14.87 -5.46
C LEU A 356 8.84 14.91 -5.56
N ILE A 357 9.39 14.41 -6.66
CA ILE A 357 10.82 14.40 -6.90
C ILE A 357 11.18 15.60 -7.77
N GLN A 358 12.06 16.45 -7.26
CA GLN A 358 12.70 17.54 -8.01
C GLN A 358 14.06 17.03 -8.49
N LEU A 359 14.11 16.56 -9.74
CA LEU A 359 15.35 16.12 -10.38
C LEU A 359 16.01 17.31 -11.07
N ILE A 360 17.23 17.64 -10.67
CA ILE A 360 17.93 18.88 -11.04
C ILE A 360 19.24 18.53 -11.73
N GLY A 361 19.40 19.00 -12.97
CA GLY A 361 20.63 18.90 -13.72
C GLY A 361 21.71 19.86 -13.22
N THR A 362 22.94 19.34 -13.05
CA THR A 362 24.11 20.10 -12.65
C THR A 362 25.29 19.90 -13.60
N GLY A 363 25.11 19.12 -14.68
CA GLY A 363 26.11 18.88 -15.71
C GLY A 363 26.46 20.15 -16.50
N LYS A 364 27.60 20.11 -17.19
CA LYS A 364 28.06 21.19 -18.09
C LYS A 364 27.28 21.22 -19.37
#